data_23984db3c52130dabd8139e7bf5ebcf2
#
_entry.id   23984db3c52130dabd8139e7bf5ebcf2
#
_cell.length_a   1.000
_cell.length_b   1.000
_cell.length_c   1.000
_cell.angle_alpha   90.00
_cell.angle_beta   90.00
_cell.angle_gamma   90.00
#
_symmetry.space_group_name_H-M   'P 1'
#
loop_
_entity.id
_entity.type
_entity.pdbx_description
1 polymer ?
#
loop_
_entity_poly.entity_id
_entity_poly.type
_entity_poly.pdbx_seq_one_letter_code
_entity_poly.pdbx_strand_id
1 'polypeptide(L)'
;MISIKNLTKEFSGQKVLDGIDIDIEKGEVVALVGASGAGKSTILRSLNYLEQPDSGTITIDDFKVDFKTITKEQILTLRRKLAMVFQQFNLFERRTALDNVKEGLKIVKKLSDEEATKIAKEELAKVGLSNRENHYPRHLSGGQKQLVPLQ
;
A
#
# COMPACT_ATOMS: atom_id res chain seq x y z
N MET A 1 -14.63 5.12 6.70
CA MET A 1 -15.43 4.42 5.66
C MET A 1 -14.75 4.56 4.31
N ILE A 2 -14.70 3.49 3.52
CA ILE A 2 -14.21 3.54 2.13
C ILE A 2 -15.36 3.10 1.23
N SER A 3 -15.66 3.90 0.20
CA SER A 3 -16.69 3.58 -0.79
C SER A 3 -16.10 3.66 -2.18
N ILE A 4 -16.24 2.59 -2.94
CA ILE A 4 -15.78 2.47 -4.32
C ILE A 4 -17.01 2.25 -5.18
N LYS A 5 -17.16 3.03 -6.26
CA LYS A 5 -18.31 2.92 -7.14
C LYS A 5 -17.88 2.86 -8.60
N ASN A 6 -18.47 1.91 -9.31
CA ASN A 6 -18.35 1.70 -10.76
C ASN A 6 -16.87 1.60 -11.21
N LEU A 7 -16.03 0.91 -10.42
CA LEU A 7 -14.61 0.73 -10.73
C LEU A 7 -14.48 -0.16 -11.97
N THR A 8 -13.86 0.37 -13.01
CA THR A 8 -13.69 -0.32 -14.29
C THR A 8 -12.23 -0.30 -14.71
N LYS A 9 -11.75 -1.44 -15.21
CA LYS A 9 -10.40 -1.57 -15.79
C LYS A 9 -10.40 -2.58 -16.93
N GLU A 10 -9.83 -2.16 -18.05
CA GLU A 10 -9.65 -2.97 -19.23
C GLU A 10 -8.16 -3.10 -19.56
N PHE A 11 -7.75 -4.26 -20.06
CA PHE A 11 -6.43 -4.52 -20.61
C PHE A 11 -6.58 -5.13 -22.00
N SER A 12 -6.04 -4.47 -23.02
CA SER A 12 -6.03 -4.99 -24.41
C SER A 12 -7.39 -5.46 -24.91
N GLY A 13 -8.45 -4.72 -24.61
CA GLY A 13 -9.82 -5.04 -25.03
C GLY A 13 -10.55 -6.01 -24.11
N GLN A 14 -9.91 -6.52 -23.06
CA GLN A 14 -10.55 -7.40 -22.08
C GLN A 14 -10.84 -6.63 -20.78
N LYS A 15 -12.11 -6.56 -20.42
CA LYS A 15 -12.51 -6.01 -19.13
C LYS A 15 -12.12 -6.96 -17.99
N VAL A 16 -11.27 -6.49 -17.10
CA VAL A 16 -10.84 -7.22 -15.89
C VAL A 16 -11.66 -6.77 -14.68
N LEU A 17 -12.01 -5.49 -14.63
CA LEU A 17 -12.97 -4.94 -13.67
C LEU A 17 -14.10 -4.30 -14.47
N ASP A 18 -15.32 -4.67 -14.18
CA ASP A 18 -16.51 -4.19 -14.89
C ASP A 18 -17.55 -3.67 -13.90
N GLY A 19 -17.46 -2.39 -13.56
CA GLY A 19 -18.42 -1.71 -12.71
C GLY A 19 -18.44 -2.22 -11.26
N ILE A 20 -17.29 -2.45 -10.65
CA ILE A 20 -17.19 -3.00 -9.29
C ILE A 20 -17.58 -1.94 -8.26
N ASP A 21 -18.52 -2.29 -7.39
CA ASP A 21 -18.90 -1.51 -6.21
C ASP A 21 -18.47 -2.23 -4.94
N ILE A 22 -17.83 -1.51 -4.02
CA ILE A 22 -17.40 -2.03 -2.72
C ILE A 22 -17.57 -0.91 -1.69
N ASP A 23 -18.23 -1.22 -0.58
CA ASP A 23 -18.28 -0.35 0.59
C ASP A 23 -17.62 -1.07 1.76
N ILE A 24 -16.77 -0.38 2.51
CA ILE A 24 -16.01 -0.92 3.64
C ILE A 24 -16.19 0.03 4.82
N GLU A 25 -16.78 -0.48 5.89
CA GLU A 25 -16.98 0.29 7.12
C GLU A 25 -15.68 0.38 7.95
N LYS A 26 -15.66 1.32 8.86
CA LYS A 26 -14.51 1.49 9.76
C LYS A 26 -14.37 0.26 10.68
N GLY A 27 -13.20 -0.35 10.67
CA GLY A 27 -12.90 -1.56 11.44
C GLY A 27 -13.31 -2.86 10.77
N GLU A 28 -13.91 -2.79 9.57
CA GLU A 28 -14.28 -3.98 8.80
C GLU A 28 -13.06 -4.59 8.09
N VAL A 29 -13.08 -5.91 7.97
CA VAL A 29 -12.10 -6.68 7.17
C VAL A 29 -12.82 -7.33 6.01
N VAL A 30 -12.46 -6.97 4.79
CA VAL A 30 -13.02 -7.50 3.55
C VAL A 30 -12.02 -8.43 2.87
N ALA A 31 -12.44 -9.66 2.56
CA ALA A 31 -11.64 -10.62 1.82
C ALA A 31 -12.10 -10.70 0.37
N LEU A 32 -11.17 -10.51 -0.58
CA LEU A 32 -11.41 -10.73 -2.00
C LEU A 32 -11.09 -12.18 -2.35
N VAL A 33 -12.11 -12.95 -2.68
CA VAL A 33 -12.00 -14.39 -3.02
C VAL A 33 -12.32 -14.60 -4.50
N GLY A 34 -11.59 -15.49 -5.15
CA GLY A 34 -11.79 -15.82 -6.57
C GLY A 34 -10.58 -16.52 -7.18
N ALA A 35 -10.73 -17.04 -8.38
CA ALA A 35 -9.68 -17.72 -9.12
C ALA A 35 -8.44 -16.84 -9.38
N SER A 36 -7.31 -17.46 -9.73
CA SER A 36 -6.15 -16.73 -10.22
C SER A 36 -6.54 -15.98 -11.51
N GLY A 37 -6.11 -14.71 -11.63
CA GLY A 37 -6.48 -13.87 -12.78
C GLY A 37 -7.85 -13.18 -12.68
N ALA A 38 -8.66 -13.42 -11.65
CA ALA A 38 -9.99 -12.81 -11.48
C ALA A 38 -9.96 -11.29 -11.12
N GLY A 39 -8.84 -10.60 -11.27
CA GLY A 39 -8.77 -9.16 -11.04
C GLY A 39 -8.56 -8.71 -9.60
N LYS A 40 -8.41 -9.62 -8.62
CA LYS A 40 -8.25 -9.25 -7.20
C LYS A 40 -7.07 -8.28 -6.95
N SER A 41 -5.90 -8.59 -7.48
CA SER A 41 -4.74 -7.71 -7.36
C SER A 41 -4.91 -6.41 -8.17
N THR A 42 -5.66 -6.45 -9.26
CA THR A 42 -6.00 -5.27 -10.06
C THR A 42 -6.88 -4.32 -9.27
N ILE A 43 -7.88 -4.81 -8.52
CA ILE A 43 -8.68 -3.97 -7.61
C ILE A 43 -7.74 -3.24 -6.63
N LEU A 44 -6.93 -3.97 -5.87
CA LEU A 44 -6.05 -3.38 -4.85
C LEU A 44 -5.07 -2.36 -5.45
N ARG A 45 -4.48 -2.66 -6.61
CA ARG A 45 -3.57 -1.74 -7.31
C ARG A 45 -4.29 -0.51 -7.85
N SER A 46 -5.54 -0.66 -8.31
CA SER A 46 -6.38 0.43 -8.79
C SER A 46 -6.74 1.40 -7.65
N LEU A 47 -7.07 0.88 -6.46
CA LEU A 47 -7.39 1.70 -5.30
C LEU A 47 -6.23 2.61 -4.89
N ASN A 48 -5.00 2.16 -5.04
CA ASN A 48 -3.79 2.92 -4.72
C ASN A 48 -3.18 3.63 -5.96
N TYR A 49 -3.91 3.63 -7.08
CA TYR A 49 -3.48 4.21 -8.36
C TYR A 49 -2.08 3.72 -8.79
N LEU A 50 -1.74 2.47 -8.47
CA LEU A 50 -0.57 1.76 -9.01
C LEU A 50 -0.90 1.15 -10.37
N GLU A 51 -2.16 0.84 -10.59
CA GLU A 51 -2.78 0.56 -11.87
C GLU A 51 -3.85 1.61 -12.11
N GLN A 52 -3.75 2.34 -13.22
CA GLN A 52 -4.70 3.41 -13.53
C GLN A 52 -6.06 2.81 -13.90
N PRO A 53 -7.13 3.07 -13.13
CA PRO A 53 -8.49 2.69 -13.53
C PRO A 53 -8.94 3.48 -14.77
N ASP A 54 -9.82 2.88 -15.58
CA ASP A 54 -10.42 3.56 -16.72
C ASP A 54 -11.60 4.44 -16.29
N SER A 55 -12.32 4.03 -15.24
CA SER A 55 -13.39 4.81 -14.63
C SER A 55 -13.71 4.34 -13.23
N GLY A 56 -14.57 5.10 -12.56
CA GLY A 56 -15.04 4.85 -11.21
C GLY A 56 -14.66 5.94 -10.24
N THR A 57 -15.19 5.86 -9.04
CA THR A 57 -14.89 6.80 -7.96
C THR A 57 -14.45 6.06 -6.70
N ILE A 58 -13.59 6.69 -5.92
CA ILE A 58 -13.28 6.26 -4.56
C ILE A 58 -13.54 7.40 -3.58
N THR A 59 -14.16 7.08 -2.47
CA THR A 59 -14.37 7.99 -1.34
C THR A 59 -13.75 7.38 -0.10
N ILE A 60 -12.89 8.13 0.59
CA ILE A 60 -12.27 7.74 1.86
C ILE A 60 -12.57 8.85 2.85
N ASP A 61 -13.49 8.59 3.76
CA ASP A 61 -14.08 9.60 4.65
C ASP A 61 -14.62 10.80 3.84
N ASP A 62 -14.05 11.99 3.98
CA ASP A 62 -14.45 13.21 3.23
C ASP A 62 -13.70 13.39 1.91
N PHE A 63 -12.73 12.52 1.61
CA PHE A 63 -11.91 12.63 0.42
C PHE A 63 -12.50 11.79 -0.71
N LYS A 64 -13.04 12.46 -1.75
CA LYS A 64 -13.62 11.83 -2.94
C LYS A 64 -12.79 12.11 -4.19
N VAL A 65 -12.60 11.08 -5.01
CA VAL A 65 -11.85 11.13 -6.26
C VAL A 65 -12.63 10.41 -7.37
N ASP A 66 -12.67 11.03 -8.54
CA ASP A 66 -13.07 10.40 -9.80
C ASP A 66 -11.80 10.04 -10.58
N PHE A 67 -11.63 8.76 -10.91
CA PHE A 67 -10.42 8.25 -11.58
C PHE A 67 -10.23 8.79 -13.00
N LYS A 68 -11.29 9.26 -13.66
CA LYS A 68 -11.17 9.89 -14.99
C LYS A 68 -10.52 11.27 -14.94
N THR A 69 -10.70 12.00 -13.85
CA THR A 69 -10.27 13.41 -13.70
C THR A 69 -9.25 13.61 -12.59
N ILE A 70 -8.74 12.52 -12.01
CA ILE A 70 -7.81 12.57 -10.88
C ILE A 70 -6.55 13.37 -11.19
N THR A 71 -6.19 14.26 -10.30
CA THR A 71 -4.96 15.07 -10.39
C THR A 71 -3.78 14.39 -9.71
N LYS A 72 -2.56 14.83 -10.03
CA LYS A 72 -1.34 14.34 -9.37
C LYS A 72 -1.36 14.53 -7.84
N GLU A 73 -1.92 15.64 -7.38
CA GLU A 73 -2.05 15.94 -5.95
C GLU A 73 -3.04 14.99 -5.27
N GLN A 74 -4.16 14.69 -5.93
CA GLN A 74 -5.14 13.74 -5.44
C GLN A 74 -4.56 12.32 -5.38
N ILE A 75 -3.74 11.91 -6.37
CA ILE A 75 -3.03 10.61 -6.34
C ILE A 75 -2.10 10.54 -5.12
N LEU A 76 -1.33 11.59 -4.83
CA LEU A 76 -0.46 11.63 -3.66
C LEU A 76 -1.25 11.55 -2.35
N THR A 77 -2.37 12.25 -2.27
CA THR A 77 -3.28 12.21 -1.11
C THR A 77 -3.89 10.82 -0.93
N LEU A 78 -4.35 10.20 -2.02
CA LEU A 78 -4.90 8.85 -2.04
C LEU A 78 -3.88 7.84 -1.48
N ARG A 79 -2.64 7.87 -1.95
CA ARG A 79 -1.55 7.00 -1.50
C ARG A 79 -1.15 7.21 -0.04
N ARG A 80 -1.34 8.41 0.50
CA ARG A 80 -1.11 8.70 1.92
C ARG A 80 -2.23 8.16 2.82
N LYS A 81 -3.44 8.03 2.28
CA LYS A 81 -4.61 7.50 3.01
C LYS A 81 -4.69 5.96 2.96
N LEU A 82 -4.09 5.33 1.96
CA LEU A 82 -4.12 3.88 1.73
C LEU A 82 -2.71 3.30 1.78
N ALA A 83 -2.42 2.53 2.82
CA ALA A 83 -1.23 1.70 2.85
C ALA A 83 -1.46 0.40 2.06
N MET A 84 -0.45 -0.05 1.31
CA MET A 84 -0.51 -1.31 0.56
C MET A 84 0.65 -2.21 0.97
N VAL A 85 0.31 -3.44 1.38
CA VAL A 85 1.29 -4.50 1.62
C VAL A 85 1.38 -5.37 0.38
N PHE A 86 2.57 -5.47 -0.19
CA PHE A 86 2.80 -6.25 -1.41
C PHE A 86 3.10 -7.71 -1.09
N GLN A 87 2.75 -8.60 -2.00
CA GLN A 87 3.10 -10.02 -1.92
C GLN A 87 4.62 -10.24 -2.01
N GLN A 88 5.31 -9.42 -2.80
CA GLN A 88 6.77 -9.30 -2.76
C GLN A 88 7.13 -8.24 -1.72
N PHE A 89 8.13 -8.51 -0.92
CA PHE A 89 8.47 -7.69 0.25
C PHE A 89 8.87 -6.25 -0.10
N ASN A 90 9.32 -5.98 -1.33
CA ASN A 90 9.74 -4.67 -1.85
C ASN A 90 10.78 -3.97 -0.96
N LEU A 91 11.64 -4.77 -0.32
CA LEU A 91 12.74 -4.25 0.48
C LEU A 91 13.94 -3.90 -0.40
N PHE A 92 14.64 -2.85 -0.05
CA PHE A 92 15.93 -2.53 -0.63
C PHE A 92 16.97 -3.54 -0.15
N GLU A 93 17.38 -4.47 -1.00
CA GLU A 93 18.27 -5.59 -0.66
C GLU A 93 19.63 -5.17 -0.09
N ARG A 94 20.10 -3.97 -0.45
CA ARG A 94 21.38 -3.41 0.01
C ARG A 94 21.24 -2.50 1.22
N ARG A 95 20.09 -2.50 1.88
CA ARG A 95 19.80 -1.72 3.09
C ARG A 95 19.43 -2.65 4.23
N THR A 96 19.76 -2.25 5.45
CA THR A 96 19.34 -2.99 6.66
C THR A 96 17.83 -2.89 6.86
N ALA A 97 17.27 -3.68 7.77
CA ALA A 97 15.85 -3.57 8.15
C ALA A 97 15.55 -2.15 8.66
N LEU A 98 16.42 -1.59 9.51
CA LEU A 98 16.29 -0.23 10.02
C LEU A 98 16.29 0.80 8.88
N ASP A 99 17.24 0.70 7.94
CA ASP A 99 17.34 1.64 6.83
C ASP A 99 16.14 1.54 5.87
N ASN A 100 15.59 0.35 5.67
CA ASN A 100 14.36 0.17 4.88
C ASN A 100 13.19 0.94 5.48
N VAL A 101 13.00 0.88 6.80
CA VAL A 101 11.96 1.65 7.50
C VAL A 101 12.24 3.15 7.46
N LYS A 102 13.48 3.55 7.73
CA LYS A 102 13.91 4.96 7.72
C LYS A 102 13.66 5.65 6.39
N GLU A 103 13.81 4.93 5.27
CA GLU A 103 13.71 5.54 3.93
C GLU A 103 12.36 6.22 3.71
N GLY A 104 11.26 5.55 4.04
CA GLY A 104 9.92 6.13 3.95
C GLY A 104 9.74 7.36 4.86
N LEU A 105 10.26 7.30 6.08
CA LEU A 105 10.18 8.39 7.04
C LEU A 105 10.96 9.63 6.57
N LYS A 106 12.13 9.43 5.97
CA LYS A 106 12.98 10.53 5.47
C LYS A 106 12.42 11.14 4.18
N ILE A 107 12.00 10.31 3.22
CA ILE A 107 11.56 10.80 1.90
C ILE A 107 10.15 11.36 1.95
N VAL A 108 9.20 10.65 2.57
CA VAL A 108 7.78 11.03 2.56
C VAL A 108 7.46 12.02 3.67
N LYS A 109 7.92 11.74 4.91
CA LYS A 109 7.64 12.60 6.07
C LYS A 109 8.70 13.70 6.27
N LYS A 110 9.82 13.66 5.51
CA LYS A 110 10.92 14.63 5.57
C LYS A 110 11.52 14.79 6.98
N LEU A 111 11.54 13.72 7.75
CA LEU A 111 12.11 13.71 9.09
C LEU A 111 13.65 13.75 9.04
N SER A 112 14.27 14.28 10.09
CA SER A 112 15.70 14.18 10.30
C SER A 112 16.15 12.73 10.46
N ASP A 113 17.43 12.46 10.29
CA ASP A 113 17.97 11.09 10.42
C ASP A 113 17.82 10.55 11.85
N GLU A 114 17.95 11.42 12.86
CA GLU A 114 17.75 11.06 14.26
C GLU A 114 16.28 10.68 14.56
N GLU A 115 15.33 11.51 14.15
CA GLU A 115 13.91 11.26 14.33
C GLU A 115 13.46 10.00 13.59
N ALA A 116 13.88 9.84 12.33
CA ALA A 116 13.59 8.65 11.53
C ALA A 116 14.17 7.39 12.18
N THR A 117 15.39 7.46 12.73
CA THR A 117 16.02 6.33 13.43
C THR A 117 15.25 5.94 14.68
N LYS A 118 14.84 6.91 15.49
CA LYS A 118 14.07 6.67 16.70
C LYS A 118 12.75 5.96 16.37
N ILE A 119 11.97 6.54 15.47
CA ILE A 119 10.68 5.97 15.04
C ILE A 119 10.87 4.58 14.44
N ALA A 120 11.83 4.40 13.54
CA ALA A 120 12.07 3.11 12.90
C ALA A 120 12.44 2.01 13.89
N LYS A 121 13.19 2.31 14.94
CA LYS A 121 13.50 1.35 16.03
C LYS A 121 12.25 0.99 16.84
N GLU A 122 11.43 1.98 17.17
CA GLU A 122 10.16 1.77 17.88
C GLU A 122 9.22 0.87 17.07
N GLU A 123 9.12 1.11 15.76
CA GLU A 123 8.27 0.31 14.87
C GLU A 123 8.80 -1.13 14.73
N LEU A 124 10.10 -1.32 14.50
CA LEU A 124 10.69 -2.65 14.46
C LEU A 124 10.50 -3.42 15.79
N ALA A 125 10.52 -2.72 16.92
CA ALA A 125 10.26 -3.31 18.23
C ALA A 125 8.80 -3.81 18.36
N LYS A 126 7.82 -3.05 17.86
CA LYS A 126 6.40 -3.46 17.88
C LYS A 126 6.16 -4.78 17.15
N VAL A 127 6.93 -5.06 16.10
CA VAL A 127 6.83 -6.31 15.33
C VAL A 127 7.86 -7.37 15.75
N GLY A 128 8.56 -7.18 16.88
CA GLY A 128 9.50 -8.16 17.44
C GLY A 128 10.83 -8.26 16.68
N LEU A 129 11.24 -7.22 15.95
CA LEU A 129 12.45 -7.19 15.15
C LEU A 129 13.59 -6.33 15.74
N SER A 130 13.54 -5.97 17.03
CA SER A 130 14.57 -5.15 17.69
C SER A 130 15.99 -5.73 17.55
N ASN A 131 16.12 -7.06 17.56
CA ASN A 131 17.41 -7.75 17.41
C ASN A 131 17.80 -7.99 15.94
N ARG A 132 17.02 -7.49 14.98
CA ARG A 132 17.20 -7.65 13.54
C ARG A 132 17.37 -6.32 12.79
N GLU A 133 17.40 -5.21 13.49
CA GLU A 133 17.47 -3.87 12.89
C GLU A 133 18.65 -3.68 11.92
N ASN A 134 19.81 -4.30 12.23
CA ASN A 134 21.02 -4.24 11.41
C ASN A 134 21.15 -5.37 10.38
N HIS A 135 20.14 -6.24 10.25
CA HIS A 135 20.16 -7.33 9.28
C HIS A 135 19.70 -6.87 7.90
N TYR A 136 20.37 -7.38 6.87
CA TYR A 136 19.94 -7.19 5.48
C TYR A 136 18.78 -8.15 5.15
N PRO A 137 17.93 -7.84 4.15
CA PRO A 137 16.80 -8.68 3.77
C PRO A 137 17.18 -10.16 3.56
N ARG A 138 18.32 -10.45 2.94
CA ARG A 138 18.82 -11.82 2.72
C ARG A 138 19.01 -12.64 4.02
N HIS A 139 19.15 -11.96 5.14
CA HIS A 139 19.34 -12.61 6.46
C HIS A 139 18.05 -12.64 7.30
N LEU A 140 16.92 -12.22 6.74
CA LEU A 140 15.60 -12.26 7.36
C LEU A 140 14.78 -13.41 6.78
N SER A 141 13.98 -14.06 7.63
CA SER A 141 12.99 -15.02 7.15
C SER A 141 11.90 -14.34 6.32
N GLY A 142 11.14 -15.11 5.53
CA GLY A 142 10.01 -14.57 4.75
C GLY A 142 9.02 -13.81 5.62
N GLY A 143 8.63 -14.35 6.77
CA GLY A 143 7.76 -13.65 7.73
C GLY A 143 8.36 -12.35 8.26
N GLN A 144 9.66 -12.36 8.61
CA GLN A 144 10.36 -11.14 9.06
C GLN A 144 10.43 -10.09 7.95
N LYS A 145 10.71 -10.48 6.71
CA LYS A 145 10.68 -9.55 5.55
C LYS A 145 9.32 -8.91 5.36
N GLN A 146 8.23 -9.65 5.60
CA GLN A 146 6.86 -9.14 5.47
C GLN A 146 6.54 -8.08 6.53
N LEU A 147 7.14 -8.16 7.71
CA LEU A 147 6.89 -7.22 8.82
C LEU A 147 7.64 -5.88 8.67
N VAL A 148 8.76 -5.84 7.94
CA VAL A 148 9.56 -4.61 7.78
C VAL A 148 8.80 -3.48 7.06
N PRO A 149 8.04 -3.71 5.97
CA PRO A 149 7.34 -2.64 5.26
C PRO A 149 5.98 -2.24 5.86
N LEU A 150 5.54 -2.83 6.97
CA LEU A 150 4.24 -2.57 7.61
C LEU A 150 4.19 -1.29 8.47
N GLN A 151 4.89 -0.22 8.07
CA GLN A 151 5.14 0.94 8.95
C GLN A 151 4.69 2.25 8.35
#